data_864e082535351a79682e98663e625398
#
_entry.id   864e082535351a79682e98663e625398
#
_cell.length_a   1.000
_cell.length_b   1.000
_cell.length_c   1.000
_cell.angle_alpha   90.00
_cell.angle_beta   90.00
_cell.angle_gamma   90.00
#
_symmetry.space_group_name_H-M   'P 1'
#
loop_
_entity.id
_entity.type
_entity.pdbx_description
1 polymer ?
#
loop_
_entity_poly.entity_id
_entity_poly.type
_entity_poly.pdbx_seq_one_letter_code
_entity_poly.pdbx_strand_id
1 'polypeptide(L)'
;MANTKSAQKRNRQALKRRARNQSVRTAVKSAVKRAREAIASKDPARIQEALRSAAKTLDQAASKGVLHKRNASRRIARLFHTATGGAGA
;
A
#
# COMPACT_ATOMS: atom_id res chain seq x y z
N MET A 1 12.56 -23.76 -28.07
CA MET A 1 12.10 -22.50 -28.65
C MET A 1 11.13 -21.79 -27.74
N ALA A 2 11.41 -20.54 -27.47
CA ALA A 2 10.61 -19.76 -26.54
C ALA A 2 9.21 -19.38 -27.04
N ASN A 3 8.85 -19.73 -28.27
CA ASN A 3 7.59 -19.31 -28.91
C ASN A 3 6.50 -20.36 -28.86
N THR A 4 6.49 -21.20 -27.84
CA THR A 4 5.40 -22.13 -27.63
C THR A 4 4.18 -21.39 -27.09
N LYS A 5 2.98 -21.91 -27.30
CA LYS A 5 1.75 -21.33 -26.77
C LYS A 5 1.81 -21.21 -25.25
N SER A 6 2.44 -22.16 -24.55
CA SER A 6 2.66 -22.10 -23.10
C SER A 6 3.52 -20.90 -22.69
N ALA A 7 4.62 -20.67 -23.40
CA ALA A 7 5.52 -19.55 -23.11
C ALA A 7 4.83 -18.21 -23.34
N GLN A 8 4.05 -18.10 -24.42
CA GLN A 8 3.28 -16.89 -24.71
C GLN A 8 2.22 -16.62 -23.63
N LYS A 9 1.54 -17.67 -23.16
CA LYS A 9 0.55 -17.55 -22.10
C LYS A 9 1.19 -17.09 -20.81
N ARG A 10 2.34 -17.68 -20.43
CA ARG A 10 3.09 -17.27 -19.22
C ARG A 10 3.52 -15.82 -19.30
N ASN A 11 3.98 -15.39 -20.46
CA ASN A 11 4.41 -14.02 -20.67
C ASN A 11 3.26 -13.04 -20.49
N ARG A 12 2.09 -13.34 -21.08
CA ARG A 12 0.90 -12.50 -20.90
C ARG A 12 0.46 -12.42 -19.44
N GLN A 13 0.48 -13.54 -18.73
CA GLN A 13 0.13 -13.58 -17.31
C GLN A 13 1.12 -12.78 -16.47
N ALA A 14 2.41 -12.85 -16.79
CA ALA A 14 3.44 -12.09 -16.09
C ALA A 14 3.24 -10.58 -16.29
N LEU A 15 2.89 -10.16 -17.50
CA LEU A 15 2.61 -8.76 -17.80
C LEU A 15 1.38 -8.25 -17.05
N LYS A 16 0.32 -9.04 -17.00
CA LYS A 16 -0.89 -8.69 -16.25
C LYS A 16 -0.61 -8.56 -14.75
N ARG A 17 0.17 -9.48 -14.18
CA ARG A 17 0.56 -9.42 -12.77
C ARG A 17 1.39 -8.19 -12.48
N ARG A 18 2.34 -7.88 -13.34
CA ARG A 18 3.19 -6.69 -13.19
C ARG A 18 2.35 -5.43 -13.18
N ALA A 19 1.42 -5.30 -14.12
CA ALA A 19 0.53 -4.15 -14.20
C ALA A 19 -0.34 -4.01 -12.95
N ARG A 20 -0.92 -5.13 -12.48
CA ARG A 20 -1.73 -5.15 -11.26
C ARG A 20 -0.90 -4.77 -10.03
N ASN A 21 0.31 -5.35 -9.91
CA ASN A 21 1.19 -5.08 -8.77
C ASN A 21 1.63 -3.62 -8.75
N GLN A 22 1.92 -3.06 -9.91
CA GLN A 22 2.29 -1.66 -10.04
C GLN A 22 1.14 -0.74 -9.62
N SER A 23 -0.09 -1.07 -10.04
CA SER A 23 -1.29 -0.33 -9.65
C SER A 23 -1.49 -0.37 -8.13
N VAL A 24 -1.33 -1.53 -7.51
CA VAL A 24 -1.45 -1.68 -6.05
C VAL A 24 -0.37 -0.88 -5.32
N ARG A 25 0.87 -0.92 -5.79
CA ARG A 25 1.97 -0.15 -5.19
C ARG A 25 1.72 1.35 -5.29
N THR A 26 1.20 1.81 -6.41
CA THR A 26 0.82 3.21 -6.60
C THR A 26 -0.28 3.62 -5.62
N ALA A 27 -1.28 2.78 -5.45
CA ALA A 27 -2.36 3.02 -4.49
C ALA A 27 -1.83 3.11 -3.06
N VAL A 28 -0.87 2.25 -2.69
CA VAL A 28 -0.21 2.28 -1.38
C VAL A 28 0.53 3.59 -1.18
N LYS A 29 1.33 4.01 -2.15
CA LYS A 29 2.06 5.29 -2.07
C LYS A 29 1.11 6.46 -1.89
N SER A 30 0.02 6.49 -2.66
CA SER A 30 -0.97 7.56 -2.58
C SER A 30 -1.66 7.58 -1.21
N ALA A 31 -2.02 6.42 -0.69
CA ALA A 31 -2.68 6.31 0.62
C ALA A 31 -1.77 6.78 1.74
N VAL A 32 -0.50 6.38 1.71
CA VAL A 32 0.51 6.80 2.71
C VAL A 32 0.74 8.30 2.63
N LYS A 33 0.84 8.84 1.43
CA LYS A 33 1.01 10.29 1.22
C LYS A 33 -0.17 11.07 1.80
N ARG A 34 -1.40 10.64 1.50
CA ARG A 34 -2.61 11.27 2.05
C ARG A 34 -2.66 11.21 3.57
N ALA A 35 -2.25 10.08 4.15
CA ALA A 35 -2.19 9.94 5.59
C ALA A 35 -1.19 10.94 6.20
N ARG A 36 -0.03 11.08 5.60
CA ARG A 36 0.98 12.04 6.06
C ARG A 36 0.50 13.49 5.95
N GLU A 37 -0.16 13.81 4.85
CA GLU A 37 -0.74 15.14 4.65
C GLU A 37 -1.84 15.43 5.67
N ALA A 38 -2.68 14.46 5.97
CA ALA A 38 -3.71 14.58 6.98
C ALA A 38 -3.11 14.81 8.37
N ILE A 39 -2.06 14.07 8.71
CA ILE A 39 -1.34 14.24 9.98
C ILE A 39 -0.77 15.65 10.08
N ALA A 40 -0.20 16.15 9.00
CA ALA A 40 0.37 17.50 8.94
C ALA A 40 -0.71 18.58 9.10
N SER A 41 -1.95 18.31 8.67
CA SER A 41 -3.06 19.24 8.80
C SER A 41 -3.56 19.42 10.23
N LYS A 42 -3.20 18.50 11.13
CA LYS A 42 -3.59 18.47 12.53
C LYS A 42 -5.10 18.44 12.76
N ASP A 43 -5.89 18.00 11.77
CA ASP A 43 -7.33 17.81 11.89
C ASP A 43 -7.61 16.37 12.32
N PRO A 44 -8.10 16.13 13.55
CA PRO A 44 -8.30 14.76 14.06
C PRO A 44 -9.22 13.93 13.19
N ALA A 45 -10.29 14.51 12.65
CA ALA A 45 -11.24 13.78 11.81
C ALA A 45 -10.57 13.32 10.51
N ARG A 46 -9.81 14.19 9.86
CA ARG A 46 -9.10 13.87 8.63
C ARG A 46 -8.00 12.83 8.88
N ILE A 47 -7.29 12.95 9.99
CA ILE A 47 -6.25 12.00 10.39
C ILE A 47 -6.84 10.61 10.54
N GLN A 48 -7.94 10.49 11.29
CA GLN A 48 -8.58 9.20 11.55
C GLN A 48 -9.06 8.53 10.26
N GLU A 49 -9.72 9.29 9.40
CA GLU A 49 -10.20 8.80 8.11
C GLU A 49 -9.05 8.37 7.20
N ALA A 50 -8.01 9.19 7.10
CA ALA A 50 -6.85 8.89 6.26
C ALA A 50 -6.08 7.67 6.78
N LEU A 51 -5.95 7.51 8.10
CA LEU A 51 -5.31 6.35 8.69
C LEU A 51 -6.09 5.06 8.40
N ARG A 52 -7.41 5.09 8.52
CA ARG A 52 -8.25 3.94 8.16
C ARG A 52 -8.07 3.55 6.70
N SER A 53 -8.10 4.53 5.83
CA SER A 53 -7.94 4.31 4.40
C SER A 53 -6.57 3.74 4.08
N ALA A 54 -5.51 4.28 4.68
CA ALA A 54 -4.16 3.79 4.49
C ALA A 54 -4.00 2.36 5.02
N ALA A 55 -4.51 2.06 6.20
CA ALA A 55 -4.46 0.73 6.78
C ALA A 55 -5.18 -0.29 5.89
N LYS A 56 -6.36 0.06 5.40
CA LYS A 56 -7.13 -0.79 4.49
C LYS A 56 -6.35 -1.08 3.20
N THR A 57 -5.76 -0.04 2.60
CA THR A 57 -4.98 -0.18 1.37
C THR A 57 -3.76 -1.07 1.58
N LEU A 58 -3.04 -0.88 2.68
CA LEU A 58 -1.87 -1.68 3.03
C LEU A 58 -2.25 -3.14 3.30
N ASP A 59 -3.34 -3.39 4.02
CA ASP A 59 -3.83 -4.74 4.28
C ASP A 59 -4.26 -5.44 3.00
N GLN A 60 -4.93 -4.73 2.10
CA GLN A 60 -5.30 -5.28 0.79
C GLN A 60 -4.08 -5.62 -0.04
N ALA A 61 -3.05 -4.78 -0.03
CA ALA A 61 -1.80 -5.05 -0.74
C ALA A 61 -1.10 -6.29 -0.19
N ALA A 62 -1.11 -6.48 1.13
CA ALA A 62 -0.56 -7.67 1.76
C ALA A 62 -1.38 -8.91 1.41
N SER A 63 -2.70 -8.81 1.42
CA SER A 63 -3.61 -9.90 1.04
C SER A 63 -3.41 -10.34 -0.41
N LYS A 64 -3.13 -9.40 -1.29
CA LYS A 64 -2.86 -9.70 -2.71
C LYS A 64 -1.43 -10.22 -2.95
N GLY A 65 -0.60 -10.22 -1.91
CA GLY A 65 0.78 -10.69 -2.03
C GLY A 65 1.73 -9.68 -2.65
N VAL A 66 1.32 -8.44 -2.82
CA VAL A 66 2.18 -7.38 -3.38
C VAL A 66 3.16 -6.87 -2.32
N LEU A 67 2.70 -6.79 -1.08
CA LEU A 67 3.54 -6.46 0.08
C LEU A 67 3.57 -7.63 1.05
N HIS A 68 4.70 -7.81 1.73
CA HIS A 68 4.78 -8.77 2.81
C HIS A 68 3.97 -8.25 4.01
N LYS A 69 3.29 -9.16 4.73
CA LYS A 69 2.46 -8.81 5.89
C LYS A 69 3.20 -7.97 6.92
N ARG A 70 4.46 -8.34 7.22
CA ARG A 70 5.29 -7.60 8.18
C ARG A 70 5.58 -6.19 7.71
N ASN A 71 5.78 -6.00 6.42
CA ASN A 71 6.02 -4.67 5.84
C ASN A 71 4.77 -3.80 5.97
N ALA A 72 3.60 -4.35 5.66
CA ALA A 72 2.33 -3.65 5.81
C ALA A 72 2.07 -3.26 7.27
N SER A 73 2.23 -4.21 8.19
CA SER A 73 2.05 -3.96 9.63
C SER A 73 2.99 -2.86 10.14
N ARG A 74 4.24 -2.89 9.73
CA ARG A 74 5.23 -1.90 10.13
C ARG A 74 4.87 -0.50 9.63
N ARG A 75 4.43 -0.40 8.38
CA ARG A 75 4.02 0.89 7.80
C ARG A 75 2.78 1.45 8.50
N ILE A 76 1.81 0.60 8.79
CA ILE A 76 0.61 0.98 9.54
C ILE A 76 1.00 1.48 10.92
N ALA A 77 1.82 0.72 11.63
CA ALA A 77 2.29 1.09 12.97
C ALA A 77 3.01 2.45 12.98
N ARG A 78 3.87 2.68 12.01
CA ARG A 78 4.58 3.97 11.89
C ARG A 78 3.63 5.13 11.67
N LEU A 79 2.62 4.96 10.82
CA LEU A 79 1.63 6.00 10.57
C LEU A 79 0.83 6.31 11.82
N PHE A 80 0.36 5.29 12.54
CA PHE A 80 -0.38 5.48 13.79
C PHE A 80 0.48 6.15 14.85
N HIS A 81 1.73 5.73 14.97
CA HIS A 81 2.67 6.32 15.91
C HIS A 81 2.88 7.81 15.65
N THR A 82 3.09 8.18 14.40
CA THR A 82 3.23 9.57 13.98
C THR A 82 1.95 10.36 14.27
N ALA A 83 0.80 9.78 13.99
CA ALA A 83 -0.49 10.43 14.18
C ALA A 83 -0.84 10.66 15.65
N THR A 84 -0.43 9.75 16.53
CA THR A 84 -0.70 9.88 17.98
C THR A 84 0.29 10.78 18.68
N GLY A 85 1.11 11.50 17.93
CA GLY A 85 2.08 12.40 18.54
C GLY A 85 3.34 11.71 19.03
N GLY A 86 3.61 10.53 18.47
CA GLY A 86 4.85 9.83 18.76
C GLY A 86 6.08 10.69 18.51
N ALA A 87 5.97 11.60 17.55
CA ALA A 87 7.00 12.58 17.28
C ALA A 87 7.19 13.55 18.43
N GLY A 88 6.15 13.75 19.24
CA GLY A 88 6.21 14.61 20.41
C GLY A 88 6.58 13.88 21.69
N ALA A 89 6.62 12.59 21.60
CA ALA A 89 6.94 11.76 22.77
C ALA A 89 8.43 11.76 23.06
#